data_bdb052df2535fcb112200d8cc8daebb3
#
_entry.id   bdb052df2535fcb112200d8cc8daebb3
#
_cell.length_a   1.000
_cell.length_b   1.000
_cell.length_c   1.000
_cell.angle_alpha   90.00
_cell.angle_beta   90.00
_cell.angle_gamma   90.00
#
_symmetry.space_group_name_H-M   'P 1'
#
loop_
_entity.id
_entity.type
_entity.pdbx_description
1 polymer ?
#
loop_
_entity_poly.entity_id
_entity_poly.type
_entity_poly.pdbx_seq_one_letter_code
_entity_poly.pdbx_strand_id
1 'polypeptide(L)'
;GATILVPILTGLSVSTTLLMAGLGTLLFHFLTKGKVPAFLGSSFAFLGGYGAVAPMVNGAPNKEMLPYACGGVFCAGLVYIVMSALIKGFGVKRVMRFFPPVVTGPIIIAIGLILAPSAIANCKTNWVVALVAVATIIIFNIWGKGMLKIIPIILGVAASYTVAACMGEIDFSAAASRSWIGLPPIQMMKFDVSSILTIMPIALATMMEHIGDITAIGATTKRNYIADPGLHRT
;
A
#
# COMPACT_ATOMS: atom_id res chain seq x y z
N GLY A 1 6.62 0.22 -3.84
CA GLY A 1 6.24 1.64 -3.88
C GLY A 1 5.47 2.04 -2.62
N ALA A 2 4.20 1.65 -2.51
CA ALA A 2 3.32 2.05 -1.40
C ALA A 2 3.91 1.76 -0.01
N THR A 3 4.55 0.61 0.20
CA THR A 3 5.13 0.19 1.48
C THR A 3 6.25 1.11 1.99
N ILE A 4 6.86 1.90 1.10
CA ILE A 4 7.87 2.90 1.47
C ILE A 4 7.23 4.30 1.51
N LEU A 5 6.37 4.63 0.53
CA LEU A 5 5.82 5.97 0.41
C LEU A 5 4.76 6.27 1.48
N VAL A 6 3.89 5.32 1.82
CA VAL A 6 2.87 5.50 2.86
C VAL A 6 3.49 5.86 4.22
N PRO A 7 4.49 5.12 4.76
CA PRO A 7 5.10 5.51 6.03
C PRO A 7 5.80 6.88 5.96
N ILE A 8 6.41 7.27 4.84
CA ILE A 8 7.01 8.59 4.69
C ILE A 8 5.93 9.69 4.79
N LEU A 9 4.79 9.52 4.10
CA LEU A 9 3.70 10.48 4.08
C LEU A 9 2.92 10.55 5.40
N THR A 10 2.90 9.47 6.17
CA THR A 10 2.18 9.39 7.45
C THR A 10 3.08 9.65 8.66
N GLY A 11 4.40 9.60 8.47
CA GLY A 11 5.37 9.72 9.56
C GLY A 11 5.64 8.41 10.32
N LEU A 12 5.14 7.29 9.83
CA LEU A 12 5.47 5.97 10.36
C LEU A 12 6.93 5.59 10.06
N SER A 13 7.49 4.68 10.83
CA SER A 13 8.82 4.14 10.56
C SER A 13 8.80 3.23 9.33
N VAL A 14 9.58 3.57 8.30
CA VAL A 14 9.71 2.77 7.07
C VAL A 14 10.23 1.37 7.38
N SER A 15 11.23 1.24 8.25
CA SER A 15 11.82 -0.05 8.62
C SER A 15 10.83 -0.96 9.34
N THR A 16 10.04 -0.41 10.26
CA THR A 16 8.97 -1.16 10.96
C THR A 16 7.89 -1.59 9.96
N THR A 17 7.48 -0.69 9.06
CA THR A 17 6.46 -0.99 8.06
C THR A 17 6.93 -2.09 7.09
N LEU A 18 8.19 -2.06 6.65
CA LEU A 18 8.76 -3.12 5.80
C LEU A 18 8.83 -4.46 6.52
N LEU A 19 9.26 -4.48 7.79
CA LEU A 19 9.27 -5.71 8.58
C LEU A 19 7.87 -6.30 8.73
N MET A 20 6.89 -5.48 9.08
CA MET A 20 5.49 -5.93 9.25
C MET A 20 4.85 -6.36 7.92
N ALA A 21 5.16 -5.69 6.81
CA ALA A 21 4.73 -6.11 5.48
C ALA A 21 5.33 -7.47 5.09
N GLY A 22 6.59 -7.71 5.41
CA GLY A 22 7.24 -9.00 5.22
C GLY A 22 6.59 -10.12 6.04
N LEU A 23 6.38 -9.89 7.35
CA LEU A 23 5.72 -10.85 8.24
C LEU A 23 4.26 -11.09 7.81
N GLY A 24 3.53 -10.04 7.44
CA GLY A 24 2.17 -10.15 6.91
C GLY A 24 2.11 -10.95 5.62
N THR A 25 3.07 -10.76 4.73
CA THR A 25 3.18 -11.54 3.49
C THR A 25 3.46 -13.02 3.76
N LEU A 26 4.34 -13.34 4.71
CA LEU A 26 4.60 -14.73 5.12
C LEU A 26 3.34 -15.39 5.71
N LEU A 27 2.62 -14.67 6.56
CA LEU A 27 1.35 -15.13 7.11
C LEU A 27 0.31 -15.37 6.00
N PHE A 28 0.21 -14.44 5.04
CA PHE A 28 -0.66 -14.58 3.88
C PHE A 28 -0.34 -15.82 3.06
N HIS A 29 0.94 -16.08 2.77
CA HIS A 29 1.35 -17.28 2.05
C HIS A 29 1.03 -18.56 2.83
N PHE A 30 1.17 -18.53 4.14
CA PHE A 30 0.77 -19.65 5.00
C PHE A 30 -0.75 -19.91 4.92
N LEU A 31 -1.58 -18.87 5.05
CA LEU A 31 -3.05 -18.97 4.99
C LEU A 31 -3.55 -19.39 3.61
N THR A 32 -2.94 -18.88 2.54
CA THR A 32 -3.28 -19.21 1.15
C THR A 32 -2.61 -20.50 0.65
N LYS A 33 -1.86 -21.20 1.52
CA LYS A 33 -1.10 -22.43 1.19
C LYS A 33 -0.12 -22.24 0.02
N GLY A 34 0.49 -21.05 -0.08
CA GLY A 34 1.43 -20.71 -1.16
C GLY A 34 0.82 -20.61 -2.55
N LYS A 35 -0.52 -20.60 -2.68
CA LYS A 35 -1.19 -20.62 -4.00
C LYS A 35 -1.20 -19.26 -4.68
N VAL A 36 -1.31 -18.16 -3.91
CA VAL A 36 -1.46 -16.80 -4.44
C VAL A 36 -0.11 -16.10 -4.44
N PRO A 37 0.47 -15.77 -5.60
CA PRO A 37 1.76 -15.09 -5.69
C PRO A 37 1.58 -13.58 -5.50
N ALA A 38 1.33 -13.15 -4.28
CA ALA A 38 1.14 -11.74 -3.93
C ALA A 38 2.04 -11.34 -2.76
N PHE A 39 2.52 -10.09 -2.79
CA PHE A 39 3.17 -9.41 -1.69
C PHE A 39 2.17 -8.44 -1.07
N LEU A 40 1.98 -8.49 0.23
CA LEU A 40 1.12 -7.57 0.96
C LEU A 40 1.94 -6.39 1.46
N GLY A 41 1.50 -5.19 1.10
CA GLY A 41 2.11 -3.94 1.51
C GLY A 41 1.09 -2.96 2.08
N SER A 42 1.55 -1.74 2.35
CA SER A 42 0.67 -0.66 2.80
C SER A 42 -0.28 -0.23 1.70
N SER A 43 -1.55 0.04 2.04
CA SER A 43 -2.52 0.61 1.11
C SER A 43 -2.55 2.13 1.21
N PHE A 44 -2.59 2.80 0.07
CA PHE A 44 -2.78 4.24 -0.03
C PHE A 44 -4.16 4.71 0.46
N ALA A 45 -5.15 3.85 0.48
CA ALA A 45 -6.49 4.18 0.94
C ALA A 45 -6.50 4.69 2.40
N PHE A 46 -5.58 4.20 3.24
CA PHE A 46 -5.48 4.64 4.63
C PHE A 46 -4.84 6.03 4.83
N LEU A 47 -4.22 6.63 3.79
CA LEU A 47 -3.60 7.96 3.95
C LEU A 47 -4.57 9.03 4.44
N GLY A 48 -5.82 9.01 3.92
CA GLY A 48 -6.86 9.92 4.39
C GLY A 48 -7.18 9.74 5.88
N GLY A 49 -7.25 8.49 6.34
CA GLY A 49 -7.49 8.16 7.75
C GLY A 49 -6.33 8.59 8.66
N TYR A 50 -5.09 8.33 8.23
CA TYR A 50 -3.92 8.84 8.95
C TYR A 50 -3.88 10.36 9.00
N GLY A 51 -4.17 11.04 7.87
CA GLY A 51 -4.22 12.50 7.81
C GLY A 51 -5.30 13.10 8.70
N ALA A 52 -6.45 12.43 8.88
CA ALA A 52 -7.54 12.88 9.73
C ALA A 52 -7.24 12.67 11.23
N VAL A 53 -6.63 11.55 11.62
CA VAL A 53 -6.35 11.20 13.03
C VAL A 53 -5.00 11.74 13.50
N ALA A 54 -3.97 11.66 12.68
CA ALA A 54 -2.60 12.05 13.03
C ALA A 54 -2.00 12.96 11.93
N PRO A 55 -2.54 14.17 11.72
CA PRO A 55 -2.03 15.08 10.72
C PRO A 55 -0.58 15.45 11.00
N MET A 56 0.20 15.66 9.94
CA MET A 56 1.56 16.20 10.05
C MET A 56 1.51 17.63 10.61
N VAL A 57 2.27 17.91 11.65
CA VAL A 57 2.36 19.24 12.28
C VAL A 57 3.68 19.89 11.85
N ASN A 58 3.61 20.99 11.12
CA ASN A 58 4.79 21.70 10.58
C ASN A 58 5.75 20.78 9.79
N GLY A 59 5.21 19.84 9.03
CA GLY A 59 6.01 18.88 8.26
C GLY A 59 6.63 17.74 9.11
N ALA A 60 6.37 17.70 10.41
CA ALA A 60 6.83 16.65 11.31
C ALA A 60 5.70 15.66 11.66
N PRO A 61 6.01 14.37 11.87
CA PRO A 61 5.03 13.38 12.29
C PRO A 61 4.42 13.69 13.66
N ASN A 62 3.11 13.59 13.76
CA ASN A 62 2.42 13.70 15.05
C ASN A 62 2.57 12.39 15.85
N LYS A 63 3.70 12.26 16.57
CA LYS A 63 4.06 11.05 17.31
C LYS A 63 3.07 10.66 18.40
N GLU A 64 2.29 11.62 18.92
CA GLU A 64 1.30 11.36 19.96
C GLU A 64 0.04 10.69 19.40
N MET A 65 -0.39 11.11 18.22
CA MET A 65 -1.63 10.62 17.60
C MET A 65 -1.40 9.40 16.67
N LEU A 66 -0.18 9.20 16.17
CA LEU A 66 0.15 8.04 15.31
C LEU A 66 -0.21 6.68 15.93
N PRO A 67 0.03 6.40 17.22
CA PRO A 67 -0.38 5.13 17.83
C PRO A 67 -1.90 4.90 17.79
N TYR A 68 -2.70 5.95 17.88
CA TYR A 68 -4.17 5.85 17.79
C TYR A 68 -4.63 5.59 16.35
N ALA A 69 -3.98 6.21 15.37
CA ALA A 69 -4.21 5.88 13.97
C ALA A 69 -3.87 4.39 13.67
N CYS A 70 -2.75 3.89 14.20
CA CYS A 70 -2.41 2.47 14.10
C CYS A 70 -3.46 1.57 14.76
N GLY A 71 -4.03 1.98 15.90
CA GLY A 71 -5.15 1.27 16.55
C GLY A 71 -6.39 1.21 15.66
N GLY A 72 -6.72 2.31 14.97
CA GLY A 72 -7.80 2.34 13.98
C GLY A 72 -7.57 1.37 12.81
N VAL A 73 -6.34 1.31 12.29
CA VAL A 73 -5.97 0.36 11.22
C VAL A 73 -6.03 -1.09 11.71
N PHE A 74 -5.63 -1.36 12.96
CA PHE A 74 -5.80 -2.67 13.55
C PHE A 74 -7.27 -3.10 13.61
N CYS A 75 -8.16 -2.21 14.04
CA CYS A 75 -9.61 -2.46 14.05
C CYS A 75 -10.16 -2.66 12.62
N ALA A 76 -9.66 -1.93 11.63
CA ALA A 76 -9.95 -2.18 10.23
C ALA A 76 -9.56 -3.61 9.82
N GLY A 77 -8.40 -4.12 10.28
CA GLY A 77 -7.99 -5.51 10.08
C GLY A 77 -8.96 -6.53 10.68
N LEU A 78 -9.56 -6.23 11.85
CA LEU A 78 -10.58 -7.10 12.44
C LEU A 78 -11.84 -7.19 11.56
N VAL A 79 -12.21 -6.12 10.86
CA VAL A 79 -13.33 -6.14 9.88
C VAL A 79 -13.06 -7.13 8.76
N TYR A 80 -11.81 -7.28 8.30
CA TYR A 80 -11.43 -8.32 7.33
C TYR A 80 -11.66 -9.73 7.86
N ILE A 81 -11.35 -9.99 9.13
CA ILE A 81 -11.60 -11.31 9.76
C ILE A 81 -13.09 -11.59 9.78
N VAL A 82 -13.93 -10.63 10.16
CA VAL A 82 -15.39 -10.76 10.14
C VAL A 82 -15.88 -11.04 8.71
N MET A 83 -15.38 -10.29 7.73
CA MET A 83 -15.75 -10.49 6.32
C MET A 83 -15.33 -11.86 5.81
N SER A 84 -14.12 -12.32 6.14
CA SER A 84 -13.65 -13.68 5.83
C SER A 84 -14.59 -14.75 6.38
N ALA A 85 -15.04 -14.60 7.64
CA ALA A 85 -16.00 -15.51 8.26
C ALA A 85 -17.36 -15.49 7.55
N LEU A 86 -17.85 -14.30 7.17
CA LEU A 86 -19.09 -14.14 6.39
C LEU A 86 -18.99 -14.81 5.02
N ILE A 87 -17.87 -14.63 4.31
CA ILE A 87 -17.62 -15.27 3.02
C ILE A 87 -17.58 -16.78 3.15
N LYS A 88 -16.96 -17.29 4.21
CA LYS A 88 -16.90 -18.73 4.48
C LYS A 88 -18.28 -19.32 4.81
N GLY A 89 -19.11 -18.58 5.58
CA GLY A 89 -20.44 -19.03 5.99
C GLY A 89 -21.52 -18.91 4.92
N PHE A 90 -21.59 -17.75 4.26
CA PHE A 90 -22.66 -17.43 3.31
C PHE A 90 -22.27 -17.65 1.84
N GLY A 91 -20.99 -17.87 1.58
CA GLY A 91 -20.44 -18.08 0.25
C GLY A 91 -20.10 -16.77 -0.48
N VAL A 92 -19.08 -16.85 -1.35
CA VAL A 92 -18.55 -15.71 -2.10
C VAL A 92 -19.62 -14.98 -2.91
N LYS A 93 -20.48 -15.71 -3.63
CA LYS A 93 -21.51 -15.11 -4.52
C LYS A 93 -22.49 -14.20 -3.78
N ARG A 94 -22.88 -14.59 -2.55
CA ARG A 94 -23.85 -13.82 -1.75
C ARG A 94 -23.22 -12.55 -1.18
N VAL A 95 -21.99 -12.64 -0.68
CA VAL A 95 -21.24 -11.50 -0.14
C VAL A 95 -20.85 -10.53 -1.26
N MET A 96 -20.36 -11.02 -2.40
CA MET A 96 -20.00 -10.20 -3.57
C MET A 96 -21.18 -9.44 -4.19
N ARG A 97 -22.43 -9.82 -3.87
CA ARG A 97 -23.60 -9.03 -4.28
C ARG A 97 -23.64 -7.65 -3.61
N PHE A 98 -23.05 -7.51 -2.43
CA PHE A 98 -22.91 -6.23 -1.74
C PHE A 98 -21.73 -5.40 -2.24
N PHE A 99 -20.81 -6.02 -2.98
CA PHE A 99 -19.62 -5.40 -3.54
C PHE A 99 -19.59 -5.52 -5.08
N PRO A 100 -20.52 -4.89 -5.78
CA PRO A 100 -20.58 -4.99 -7.23
C PRO A 100 -19.39 -4.26 -7.89
N PRO A 101 -18.88 -4.75 -9.03
CA PRO A 101 -17.77 -4.11 -9.76
C PRO A 101 -17.99 -2.64 -10.13
N VAL A 102 -19.25 -2.22 -10.28
CA VAL A 102 -19.63 -0.83 -10.53
C VAL A 102 -19.23 0.11 -9.38
N VAL A 103 -19.04 -0.38 -8.16
CA VAL A 103 -18.58 0.40 -7.00
C VAL A 103 -17.05 0.37 -6.92
N THR A 104 -16.42 -0.74 -7.26
CA THR A 104 -14.96 -0.90 -7.17
C THR A 104 -14.22 0.09 -8.06
N GLY A 105 -14.63 0.27 -9.31
CA GLY A 105 -14.01 1.21 -10.25
C GLY A 105 -13.96 2.64 -9.73
N PRO A 106 -15.10 3.25 -9.37
CA PRO A 106 -15.14 4.60 -8.77
C PRO A 106 -14.29 4.76 -7.50
N ILE A 107 -14.24 3.75 -6.63
CA ILE A 107 -13.40 3.79 -5.42
C ILE A 107 -11.92 3.89 -5.79
N ILE A 108 -11.43 3.07 -6.73
CA ILE A 108 -10.04 3.10 -7.19
C ILE A 108 -9.71 4.45 -7.84
N ILE A 109 -10.62 5.01 -8.65
CA ILE A 109 -10.46 6.33 -9.25
C ILE A 109 -10.38 7.40 -8.15
N ALA A 110 -11.26 7.36 -7.16
CA ALA A 110 -11.27 8.30 -6.05
C ALA A 110 -9.96 8.26 -5.25
N ILE A 111 -9.41 7.08 -4.96
CA ILE A 111 -8.10 6.92 -4.31
C ILE A 111 -7.01 7.59 -5.15
N GLY A 112 -6.99 7.37 -6.47
CA GLY A 112 -6.04 8.00 -7.38
C GLY A 112 -6.13 9.53 -7.37
N LEU A 113 -7.35 10.08 -7.39
CA LEU A 113 -7.59 11.52 -7.36
C LEU A 113 -7.19 12.16 -6.02
N ILE A 114 -7.40 11.48 -4.90
CA ILE A 114 -6.96 11.92 -3.57
C ILE A 114 -5.43 11.99 -3.50
N LEU A 115 -4.72 11.09 -4.17
CA LEU A 115 -3.25 11.05 -4.21
C LEU A 115 -2.62 12.04 -5.19
N ALA A 116 -3.37 12.49 -6.20
CA ALA A 116 -2.84 13.35 -7.27
C ALA A 116 -2.19 14.65 -6.75
N PRO A 117 -2.76 15.40 -5.79
CA PRO A 117 -2.11 16.60 -5.24
C PRO A 117 -0.75 16.30 -4.60
N SER A 118 -0.63 15.18 -3.88
CA SER A 118 0.63 14.75 -3.27
C SER A 118 1.68 14.39 -4.34
N ALA A 119 1.27 13.70 -5.40
CA ALA A 119 2.13 13.36 -6.52
C ALA A 119 2.66 14.63 -7.21
N ILE A 120 1.78 15.60 -7.48
CA ILE A 120 2.15 16.89 -8.09
C ILE A 120 3.09 17.68 -7.17
N ALA A 121 2.82 17.71 -5.87
CA ALA A 121 3.69 18.38 -4.90
C ALA A 121 5.11 17.77 -4.91
N ASN A 122 5.23 16.46 -4.98
CA ASN A 122 6.51 15.77 -5.08
C ASN A 122 7.22 16.06 -6.42
N CYS A 123 6.47 16.14 -7.55
CA CYS A 123 7.04 16.50 -8.85
C CYS A 123 7.62 17.92 -8.87
N LYS A 124 7.02 18.86 -8.12
CA LYS A 124 7.49 20.26 -8.03
C LYS A 124 8.90 20.39 -7.44
N THR A 125 9.36 19.41 -6.68
CA THR A 125 10.73 19.40 -6.14
C THR A 125 11.75 19.37 -7.27
N ASN A 126 11.57 18.50 -8.26
CA ASN A 126 12.38 18.46 -9.48
C ASN A 126 11.59 17.82 -10.63
N TRP A 127 11.15 18.64 -11.58
CA TRP A 127 10.39 18.20 -12.74
C TRP A 127 11.19 17.31 -13.70
N VAL A 128 12.52 17.51 -13.81
CA VAL A 128 13.36 16.68 -14.69
C VAL A 128 13.39 15.24 -14.20
N VAL A 129 13.63 15.05 -12.90
CA VAL A 129 13.65 13.73 -12.27
C VAL A 129 12.27 13.05 -12.38
N ALA A 130 11.18 13.81 -12.15
CA ALA A 130 9.83 13.33 -12.28
C ALA A 130 9.49 12.87 -13.70
N LEU A 131 9.84 13.67 -14.71
CA LEU A 131 9.62 13.35 -16.13
C LEU A 131 10.43 12.12 -16.56
N VAL A 132 11.67 11.98 -16.12
CA VAL A 132 12.49 10.79 -16.39
C VAL A 132 11.84 9.53 -15.80
N ALA A 133 11.33 9.60 -14.57
CA ALA A 133 10.62 8.47 -13.95
C ALA A 133 9.41 8.05 -14.78
N VAL A 134 8.52 9.01 -15.10
CA VAL A 134 7.28 8.75 -15.85
C VAL A 134 7.59 8.25 -17.25
N ALA A 135 8.52 8.89 -17.97
CA ALA A 135 8.90 8.48 -19.32
C ALA A 135 9.47 7.06 -19.33
N THR A 136 10.34 6.73 -18.38
CA THR A 136 10.90 5.37 -18.24
C THR A 136 9.79 4.34 -18.01
N ILE A 137 8.87 4.62 -17.09
CA ILE A 137 7.73 3.71 -16.80
C ILE A 137 6.89 3.49 -18.07
N ILE A 138 6.56 4.56 -18.79
CA ILE A 138 5.75 4.48 -20.02
C ILE A 138 6.49 3.66 -21.10
N ILE A 139 7.78 3.95 -21.33
CA ILE A 139 8.60 3.26 -22.32
C ILE A 139 8.62 1.74 -22.04
N PHE A 140 8.94 1.34 -20.83
CA PHE A 140 9.02 -0.08 -20.49
C PHE A 140 7.65 -0.76 -20.41
N ASN A 141 6.59 -0.04 -20.09
CA ASN A 141 5.23 -0.58 -20.10
C ASN A 141 4.73 -0.87 -21.52
N ILE A 142 5.04 0.02 -22.49
CA ILE A 142 4.58 -0.11 -23.87
C ILE A 142 5.51 -1.02 -24.68
N TRP A 143 6.81 -0.74 -24.67
CA TRP A 143 7.80 -1.43 -25.51
C TRP A 143 8.62 -2.50 -24.77
N GLY A 144 8.49 -2.61 -23.45
CA GLY A 144 9.17 -3.63 -22.67
C GLY A 144 8.79 -5.05 -23.07
N LYS A 145 9.79 -5.95 -23.06
CA LYS A 145 9.60 -7.38 -23.35
C LYS A 145 10.06 -8.21 -22.14
N GLY A 146 9.41 -9.34 -21.90
CA GLY A 146 9.77 -10.25 -20.82
C GLY A 146 9.73 -9.59 -19.44
N MET A 147 10.79 -9.71 -18.67
CA MET A 147 10.91 -9.15 -17.30
C MET A 147 10.80 -7.62 -17.26
N LEU A 148 11.31 -6.90 -18.26
CA LEU A 148 11.29 -5.44 -18.30
C LEU A 148 9.86 -4.87 -18.31
N LYS A 149 8.91 -5.60 -18.89
CA LYS A 149 7.48 -5.23 -18.88
C LYS A 149 6.82 -5.47 -17.52
N ILE A 150 7.39 -6.34 -16.70
CA ILE A 150 6.84 -6.71 -15.38
C ILE A 150 7.29 -5.72 -14.30
N ILE A 151 8.47 -5.10 -14.46
CA ILE A 151 9.09 -4.24 -13.45
C ILE A 151 9.26 -2.76 -13.87
N PRO A 152 8.36 -2.14 -14.64
CA PRO A 152 8.57 -0.80 -15.18
C PRO A 152 8.73 0.25 -14.09
N ILE A 153 8.04 0.11 -12.95
CA ILE A 153 8.12 1.04 -11.82
C ILE A 153 9.52 1.01 -11.20
N ILE A 154 10.12 -0.16 -11.01
CA ILE A 154 11.47 -0.30 -10.45
C ILE A 154 12.49 0.36 -11.40
N LEU A 155 12.34 0.16 -12.71
CA LEU A 155 13.20 0.78 -13.71
C LEU A 155 13.04 2.30 -13.72
N GLY A 156 11.83 2.82 -13.57
CA GLY A 156 11.56 4.25 -13.44
C GLY A 156 12.23 4.85 -12.20
N VAL A 157 12.14 4.18 -11.06
CA VAL A 157 12.81 4.60 -9.82
C VAL A 157 14.33 4.57 -9.99
N ALA A 158 14.88 3.50 -10.56
CA ALA A 158 16.33 3.41 -10.78
C ALA A 158 16.84 4.50 -11.72
N ALA A 159 16.16 4.74 -12.84
CA ALA A 159 16.53 5.78 -13.80
C ALA A 159 16.45 7.18 -13.18
N SER A 160 15.36 7.52 -12.51
CA SER A 160 15.18 8.82 -11.86
C SER A 160 16.18 9.03 -10.72
N TYR A 161 16.46 7.99 -9.94
CA TYR A 161 17.49 8.05 -8.89
C TYR A 161 18.88 8.30 -9.46
N THR A 162 19.23 7.63 -10.56
CA THR A 162 20.52 7.86 -11.25
C THR A 162 20.64 9.29 -11.74
N VAL A 163 19.58 9.84 -12.35
CA VAL A 163 19.57 11.24 -12.81
C VAL A 163 19.70 12.21 -11.64
N ALA A 164 18.98 12.00 -10.55
CA ALA A 164 19.07 12.82 -9.34
C ALA A 164 20.48 12.76 -8.73
N ALA A 165 21.12 11.60 -8.73
CA ALA A 165 22.51 11.45 -8.31
C ALA A 165 23.49 12.23 -9.20
N CYS A 166 23.33 12.17 -10.52
CA CYS A 166 24.14 12.93 -11.47
C CYS A 166 23.94 14.44 -11.33
N MET A 167 22.75 14.89 -10.93
CA MET A 167 22.44 16.30 -10.66
C MET A 167 22.96 16.78 -9.29
N GLY A 168 23.49 15.87 -8.45
CA GLY A 168 24.01 16.19 -7.12
C GLY A 168 22.93 16.47 -6.08
N GLU A 169 21.68 16.06 -6.33
CA GLU A 169 20.55 16.28 -5.40
C GLU A 169 20.46 15.22 -4.30
N ILE A 170 21.30 14.17 -4.35
CA ILE A 170 21.28 13.10 -3.36
C ILE A 170 22.39 13.31 -2.35
N ASP A 171 22.01 13.50 -1.09
CA ASP A 171 22.94 13.49 0.03
C ASP A 171 23.16 12.07 0.53
N PHE A 172 24.33 11.51 0.22
CA PHE A 172 24.74 10.18 0.67
C PHE A 172 25.26 10.16 2.11
N SER A 173 25.52 11.32 2.73
CA SER A 173 26.06 11.39 4.09
C SER A 173 25.12 10.80 5.12
N ALA A 174 23.81 11.00 4.93
CA ALA A 174 22.77 10.43 5.77
C ALA A 174 22.71 8.90 5.71
N ALA A 175 23.05 8.31 4.55
CA ALA A 175 23.14 6.86 4.39
C ALA A 175 24.43 6.30 5.02
N ALA A 176 25.54 7.00 4.84
CA ALA A 176 26.83 6.58 5.38
C ALA A 176 26.89 6.62 6.92
N SER A 177 26.13 7.51 7.55
CA SER A 177 26.07 7.66 9.02
C SER A 177 25.14 6.65 9.72
N ARG A 178 24.35 5.86 8.97
CA ARG A 178 23.42 4.88 9.53
C ARG A 178 24.07 3.52 9.71
N SER A 179 23.71 2.83 10.82
CA SER A 179 24.15 1.47 11.00
C SER A 179 23.47 0.53 9.98
N TRP A 180 24.26 -0.39 9.41
CA TRP A 180 23.81 -1.36 8.42
C TRP A 180 22.81 -2.37 8.98
N ILE A 181 22.89 -2.65 10.27
CA ILE A 181 22.02 -3.59 10.99
C ILE A 181 21.48 -2.86 12.22
N GLY A 182 20.17 -2.87 12.37
CA GLY A 182 19.49 -2.28 13.53
C GLY A 182 18.09 -2.85 13.68
N LEU A 183 17.60 -2.92 14.91
CA LEU A 183 16.21 -3.27 15.15
C LEU A 183 15.31 -2.08 14.79
N PRO A 184 14.21 -2.31 14.06
CA PRO A 184 13.27 -1.24 13.76
C PRO A 184 12.58 -0.76 15.04
N PRO A 185 12.30 0.55 15.17
CA PRO A 185 11.60 1.09 16.32
C PRO A 185 10.16 0.58 16.33
N ILE A 186 9.81 -0.28 17.27
CA ILE A 186 8.47 -0.80 17.44
C ILE A 186 7.71 0.13 18.37
N GLN A 187 6.60 0.69 17.90
CA GLN A 187 5.69 1.50 18.68
C GLN A 187 4.39 0.74 18.89
N MET A 188 3.95 0.66 20.16
CA MET A 188 2.68 0.00 20.49
C MET A 188 1.50 0.87 20.06
N MET A 189 0.48 0.23 19.47
CA MET A 189 -0.78 0.89 19.13
C MET A 189 -1.56 1.26 20.37
N LYS A 190 -2.33 2.34 20.28
CA LYS A 190 -3.30 2.79 21.28
C LYS A 190 -4.68 2.82 20.66
N PHE A 191 -5.71 2.68 21.49
CA PHE A 191 -7.08 2.65 21.03
C PHE A 191 -7.84 3.87 21.52
N ASP A 192 -8.55 4.51 20.60
CA ASP A 192 -9.48 5.59 20.83
C ASP A 192 -10.69 5.44 19.93
N VAL A 193 -11.87 5.64 20.45
CA VAL A 193 -13.13 5.42 19.72
C VAL A 193 -13.25 6.35 18.50
N SER A 194 -12.86 7.61 18.62
CA SER A 194 -12.91 8.57 17.50
C SER A 194 -12.00 8.14 16.36
N SER A 195 -10.76 7.73 16.67
CA SER A 195 -9.78 7.24 15.70
C SER A 195 -10.25 5.96 15.00
N ILE A 196 -10.87 5.05 15.76
CA ILE A 196 -11.44 3.81 15.22
C ILE A 196 -12.59 4.11 14.27
N LEU A 197 -13.54 4.95 14.66
CA LEU A 197 -14.69 5.32 13.82
C LEU A 197 -14.27 6.06 12.55
N THR A 198 -13.17 6.78 12.59
CA THR A 198 -12.62 7.48 11.42
C THR A 198 -11.95 6.53 10.43
N ILE A 199 -11.16 5.56 10.92
CA ILE A 199 -10.32 4.71 10.07
C ILE A 199 -11.00 3.39 9.70
N MET A 200 -11.75 2.77 10.59
CA MET A 200 -12.35 1.45 10.38
C MET A 200 -13.24 1.37 9.12
N PRO A 201 -14.06 2.39 8.76
CA PRO A 201 -14.87 2.34 7.54
C PRO A 201 -14.04 2.26 6.24
N ILE A 202 -12.78 2.69 6.26
CA ILE A 202 -11.86 2.61 5.11
C ILE A 202 -11.60 1.14 4.75
N ALA A 203 -11.73 0.21 5.70
CA ALA A 203 -11.63 -1.23 5.45
C ALA A 203 -12.55 -1.69 4.32
N LEU A 204 -13.73 -1.10 4.17
CA LEU A 204 -14.65 -1.44 3.07
C LEU A 204 -14.06 -1.08 1.70
N ALA A 205 -13.40 0.08 1.60
CA ALA A 205 -12.73 0.50 0.37
C ALA A 205 -11.53 -0.38 0.04
N THR A 206 -10.70 -0.70 1.05
CA THR A 206 -9.53 -1.57 0.84
C THR A 206 -9.90 -3.03 0.56
N MET A 207 -11.05 -3.50 1.05
CA MET A 207 -11.59 -4.80 0.63
C MET A 207 -11.95 -4.83 -0.85
N MET A 208 -12.52 -3.75 -1.39
CA MET A 208 -12.82 -3.64 -2.82
C MET A 208 -11.53 -3.63 -3.65
N GLU A 209 -10.52 -2.89 -3.19
CA GLU A 209 -9.17 -2.89 -3.78
C GLU A 209 -8.59 -4.31 -3.79
N HIS A 210 -8.62 -5.00 -2.66
CA HIS A 210 -8.11 -6.38 -2.53
C HIS A 210 -8.80 -7.37 -3.49
N ILE A 211 -10.12 -7.31 -3.62
CA ILE A 211 -10.87 -8.14 -4.56
C ILE A 211 -10.44 -7.86 -6.01
N GLY A 212 -10.23 -6.58 -6.35
CA GLY A 212 -9.69 -6.15 -7.62
C GLY A 212 -8.31 -6.74 -7.91
N ASP A 213 -7.41 -6.65 -6.93
CA ASP A 213 -6.04 -7.16 -7.03
C ASP A 213 -6.00 -8.68 -7.21
N ILE A 214 -6.75 -9.42 -6.41
CA ILE A 214 -6.85 -10.88 -6.53
C ILE A 214 -7.40 -11.29 -7.90
N THR A 215 -8.36 -10.54 -8.43
CA THR A 215 -8.91 -10.76 -9.77
C THR A 215 -7.87 -10.46 -10.86
N ALA A 216 -7.11 -9.37 -10.73
CA ALA A 216 -6.06 -8.98 -11.67
C ALA A 216 -4.90 -9.99 -11.68
N ILE A 217 -4.47 -10.44 -10.49
CA ILE A 217 -3.45 -11.51 -10.36
C ILE A 217 -3.98 -12.80 -10.99
N GLY A 218 -5.25 -13.14 -10.75
CA GLY A 218 -5.90 -14.29 -11.35
C GLY A 218 -5.91 -14.24 -12.88
N ALA A 219 -6.23 -13.10 -13.46
CA ALA A 219 -6.20 -12.88 -14.91
C ALA A 219 -4.78 -13.04 -15.49
N THR A 220 -3.77 -12.51 -14.80
CA THR A 220 -2.37 -12.58 -15.21
C THR A 220 -1.82 -14.01 -15.14
N THR A 221 -2.15 -14.75 -14.09
CA THR A 221 -1.65 -16.12 -13.86
C THR A 221 -2.55 -17.19 -14.47
N LYS A 222 -3.68 -16.79 -15.07
CA LYS A 222 -4.73 -17.68 -15.63
C LYS A 222 -5.28 -18.66 -14.57
N ARG A 223 -5.41 -18.23 -13.32
CA ARG A 223 -5.94 -19.01 -12.20
C ARG A 223 -7.04 -18.23 -11.49
N ASN A 224 -8.04 -18.96 -10.99
CA ASN A 224 -9.15 -18.35 -10.24
C ASN A 224 -8.89 -18.45 -8.73
N TYR A 225 -8.26 -17.45 -8.15
CA TYR A 225 -7.95 -17.39 -6.72
C TYR A 225 -9.17 -17.09 -5.84
N ILE A 226 -10.25 -16.58 -6.42
CA ILE A 226 -11.53 -16.40 -5.73
C ILE A 226 -12.14 -17.76 -5.39
N ALA A 227 -11.93 -18.77 -6.25
CA ALA A 227 -12.41 -20.13 -6.04
C ALA A 227 -11.44 -20.98 -5.22
N ASP A 228 -10.14 -20.92 -5.54
CA ASP A 228 -9.09 -21.71 -4.87
C ASP A 228 -7.81 -20.85 -4.69
N PRO A 229 -7.39 -20.53 -3.47
CA PRO A 229 -7.77 -21.08 -2.15
C PRO A 229 -9.09 -20.57 -1.58
N GLY A 230 -9.75 -19.65 -2.28
CA GLY A 230 -11.00 -19.03 -1.87
C GLY A 230 -10.79 -17.65 -1.24
N LEU A 231 -11.66 -16.70 -1.57
CA LEU A 231 -11.58 -15.31 -1.12
C LEU A 231 -11.59 -15.16 0.42
N HIS A 232 -12.09 -16.14 1.16
CA HIS A 232 -12.05 -16.15 2.63
C HIS A 232 -10.67 -16.43 3.22
N ARG A 233 -9.68 -16.78 2.38
CA ARG A 233 -8.28 -17.03 2.80
C ARG A 233 -7.30 -15.98 2.29
N THR A 234 -7.75 -15.17 1.35
CA THR A 234 -6.95 -14.05 0.85
C THR A 234 -7.30 -12.77 1.60
#